data_19bf7df5310b265d9781fe3b01b60823
#
_entry.id   19bf7df5310b265d9781fe3b01b60823
#
_cell.length_a   1.000
_cell.length_b   1.000
_cell.length_c   1.000
_cell.angle_alpha   90.00
_cell.angle_beta   90.00
_cell.angle_gamma   90.00
#
_symmetry.space_group_name_H-M   'P 1'
#
loop_
_entity.id
_entity.type
_entity.pdbx_description
1 polymer ?
#
loop_
_entity_poly.entity_id
_entity_poly.type
_entity_poly.pdbx_seq_one_letter_code
_entity_poly.pdbx_strand_id
1 'polypeptide(L)'
;MATGLVYGPYHYTELLGLKFMGLAPYLIAVAWFMMMYPSFVMADWIAPASLKGSGRLLAIAAIGGLVMTSWDVVLDPIMVAGKNWVWDVKGDYFGVSLQNFRGWWLTVFTTFMIYLLITRKRPSPADAAFDRQALALYMITGYSNVIVALTGGLGGPALASFFAMTPWVIWAWVRMGKGKVSRLSKEIS
;
A
#
# COMPACT_ATOMS: atom_id res chain seq x y z
N MET A 1 -10.12 -4.42 22.99
CA MET A 1 -9.54 -4.33 21.69
C MET A 1 -8.51 -5.41 21.42
N ALA A 2 -8.24 -5.67 20.11
CA ALA A 2 -7.29 -6.66 19.67
C ALA A 2 -5.98 -6.62 20.49
N THR A 3 -5.32 -7.73 20.54
CA THR A 3 -4.16 -8.05 21.38
C THR A 3 -2.93 -7.13 21.20
N GLY A 4 -2.96 -6.13 20.33
CA GLY A 4 -1.80 -5.29 19.99
C GLY A 4 -0.64 -6.04 19.32
N LEU A 5 -0.81 -7.34 19.02
CA LEU A 5 0.28 -8.20 18.55
C LEU A 5 0.80 -7.83 17.15
N VAL A 6 -0.08 -7.41 16.26
CA VAL A 6 0.29 -7.13 14.86
C VAL A 6 0.75 -5.69 14.70
N TYR A 7 -0.08 -4.73 15.10
CA TYR A 7 0.15 -3.30 14.87
C TYR A 7 0.68 -2.56 16.12
N GLY A 8 0.58 -3.15 17.29
CA GLY A 8 0.74 -2.51 18.58
C GLY A 8 -0.60 -2.12 19.19
N PRO A 9 -0.60 -1.70 20.48
CA PRO A 9 -1.83 -1.31 21.17
C PRO A 9 -2.27 0.09 20.74
N TYR A 10 -3.43 0.18 20.08
CA TYR A 10 -4.08 1.43 19.68
C TYR A 10 -5.60 1.28 19.64
N HIS A 11 -6.31 2.38 19.59
CA HIS A 11 -7.75 2.39 19.43
C HIS A 11 -8.20 3.51 18.47
N TYR A 12 -9.28 3.24 17.74
CA TYR A 12 -9.96 4.24 16.91
C TYR A 12 -10.85 5.12 17.74
N THR A 13 -10.79 6.43 17.49
CA THR A 13 -11.74 7.39 18.08
C THR A 13 -13.08 7.35 17.31
N GLU A 14 -14.03 8.21 17.71
CA GLU A 14 -15.34 8.31 17.06
C GLU A 14 -15.30 9.17 15.77
N LEU A 15 -14.17 9.81 15.44
CA LEU A 15 -14.04 10.71 14.30
C LEU A 15 -14.20 10.01 12.95
N LEU A 16 -13.94 8.70 12.88
CA LEU A 16 -14.07 7.90 11.65
C LEU A 16 -15.47 7.30 11.47
N GLY A 17 -16.43 7.67 12.30
CA GLY A 17 -17.82 7.29 12.19
C GLY A 17 -18.11 5.83 12.55
N LEU A 18 -19.06 5.21 11.84
CA LEU A 18 -19.56 3.88 12.16
C LEU A 18 -18.48 2.81 12.15
N LYS A 19 -18.51 1.94 13.18
CA LYS A 19 -17.56 0.84 13.38
C LYS A 19 -18.23 -0.51 13.19
N PHE A 20 -17.55 -1.41 12.48
CA PHE A 20 -17.93 -2.82 12.40
C PHE A 20 -17.73 -3.46 13.78
N MET A 21 -18.80 -4.03 14.32
CA MET A 21 -18.84 -4.64 15.67
C MET A 21 -18.27 -3.75 16.79
N GLY A 22 -18.31 -2.42 16.64
CA GLY A 22 -17.71 -1.48 17.58
C GLY A 22 -16.17 -1.45 17.58
N LEU A 23 -15.50 -2.14 16.66
CA LEU A 23 -14.05 -2.32 16.63
C LEU A 23 -13.36 -1.42 15.60
N ALA A 24 -13.61 -1.65 14.34
CA ALA A 24 -12.92 -0.97 13.24
C ALA A 24 -13.89 -0.14 12.39
N PRO A 25 -13.58 1.14 12.10
CA PRO A 25 -14.40 1.95 11.22
C PRO A 25 -14.53 1.34 9.82
N TYR A 26 -15.72 1.38 9.22
CA TYR A 26 -15.92 0.90 7.84
C TYR A 26 -15.05 1.63 6.82
N LEU A 27 -14.76 2.92 7.05
CA LEU A 27 -13.86 3.71 6.20
C LEU A 27 -12.46 3.12 6.11
N ILE A 28 -12.00 2.44 7.15
CA ILE A 28 -10.68 1.79 7.13
C ILE A 28 -10.65 0.67 6.10
N ALA A 29 -11.71 -0.15 6.01
CA ALA A 29 -11.77 -1.21 4.99
C ALA A 29 -11.75 -0.65 3.57
N VAL A 30 -12.46 0.47 3.33
CA VAL A 30 -12.46 1.16 2.04
C VAL A 30 -11.08 1.73 1.71
N ALA A 31 -10.43 2.41 2.66
CA ALA A 31 -9.10 2.97 2.49
C ALA A 31 -8.05 1.88 2.21
N TRP A 32 -8.15 0.75 2.91
CA TRP A 32 -7.28 -0.41 2.65
C TRP A 32 -7.46 -0.93 1.23
N PHE A 33 -8.68 -1.18 0.77
CA PHE A 33 -8.93 -1.66 -0.59
C PHE A 33 -8.43 -0.67 -1.65
N MET A 34 -8.69 0.62 -1.45
CA MET A 34 -8.28 1.70 -2.36
C MET A 34 -6.76 1.70 -2.60
N MET A 35 -5.94 1.36 -1.60
CA MET A 35 -4.48 1.36 -1.75
C MET A 35 -3.88 -0.04 -1.95
N MET A 36 -4.53 -1.10 -1.47
CA MET A 36 -4.09 -2.48 -1.72
C MET A 36 -4.13 -2.82 -3.21
N TYR A 37 -5.21 -2.46 -3.91
CA TYR A 37 -5.35 -2.76 -5.33
C TYR A 37 -4.23 -2.15 -6.18
N PRO A 38 -3.95 -0.84 -6.15
CA PRO A 38 -2.83 -0.28 -6.91
C PRO A 38 -1.47 -0.81 -6.43
N SER A 39 -1.28 -1.07 -5.14
CA SER A 39 -0.04 -1.67 -4.63
C SER A 39 0.19 -3.07 -5.19
N PHE A 40 -0.87 -3.87 -5.34
CA PHE A 40 -0.81 -5.18 -5.99
C PHE A 40 -0.43 -5.07 -7.46
N VAL A 41 -1.10 -4.19 -8.22
CA VAL A 41 -0.81 -3.95 -9.64
C VAL A 41 0.64 -3.51 -9.84
N MET A 42 1.11 -2.54 -9.05
CA MET A 42 2.50 -2.10 -9.12
C MET A 42 3.48 -3.24 -8.82
N ALA A 43 3.19 -4.04 -7.78
CA ALA A 43 4.04 -5.18 -7.41
C ALA A 43 4.11 -6.23 -8.51
N ASP A 44 3.01 -6.52 -9.20
CA ASP A 44 2.99 -7.48 -10.31
C ASP A 44 3.85 -7.00 -11.50
N TRP A 45 3.83 -5.71 -11.81
CA TRP A 45 4.70 -5.12 -12.83
C TRP A 45 6.18 -5.06 -12.42
N ILE A 46 6.47 -4.82 -11.14
CA ILE A 46 7.83 -4.71 -10.60
C ILE A 46 8.48 -6.09 -10.45
N ALA A 47 7.72 -7.10 -10.04
CA ALA A 47 8.24 -8.43 -9.78
C ALA A 47 9.03 -8.98 -10.97
N PRO A 48 10.24 -9.55 -10.75
CA PRO A 48 11.09 -10.03 -11.83
C PRO A 48 10.39 -11.06 -12.71
N ALA A 49 10.41 -10.86 -14.03
CA ALA A 49 9.80 -11.79 -14.99
C ALA A 49 10.50 -13.15 -15.03
N SER A 50 11.74 -13.25 -14.56
CA SER A 50 12.49 -14.50 -14.43
C SER A 50 11.94 -15.42 -13.35
N LEU A 51 11.26 -14.88 -12.34
CA LEU A 51 10.64 -15.66 -11.27
C LEU A 51 9.37 -16.33 -11.78
N LYS A 52 9.21 -17.62 -11.45
CA LYS A 52 8.05 -18.45 -11.79
C LYS A 52 7.47 -19.11 -10.54
N GLY A 53 6.26 -19.66 -10.66
CA GLY A 53 5.61 -20.40 -9.59
C GLY A 53 5.59 -19.66 -8.26
N SER A 54 5.85 -20.34 -7.17
CA SER A 54 5.80 -19.80 -5.81
C SER A 54 6.76 -18.62 -5.59
N GLY A 55 7.92 -18.60 -6.25
CA GLY A 55 8.87 -17.49 -6.14
C GLY A 55 8.32 -16.17 -6.67
N ARG A 56 7.55 -16.21 -7.77
CA ARG A 56 6.87 -15.00 -8.27
C ARG A 56 5.76 -14.54 -7.32
N LEU A 57 4.96 -15.46 -6.77
CA LEU A 57 3.90 -15.12 -5.82
C LEU A 57 4.47 -14.43 -4.58
N LEU A 58 5.54 -14.99 -4.03
CA LEU A 58 6.25 -14.41 -2.88
C LEU A 58 6.79 -13.02 -3.20
N ALA A 59 7.40 -12.83 -4.38
CA ALA A 59 7.93 -11.53 -4.79
C ALA A 59 6.82 -10.47 -4.91
N ILE A 60 5.68 -10.80 -5.54
CA ILE A 60 4.53 -9.89 -5.67
C ILE A 60 4.00 -9.52 -4.28
N ALA A 61 3.79 -10.49 -3.40
CA ALA A 61 3.26 -10.25 -2.06
C ALA A 61 4.22 -9.39 -1.23
N ALA A 62 5.52 -9.67 -1.26
CA ALA A 62 6.53 -8.93 -0.50
C ALA A 62 6.68 -7.48 -1.01
N ILE A 63 6.79 -7.30 -2.33
CA ILE A 63 6.90 -5.96 -2.94
C ILE A 63 5.62 -5.16 -2.68
N GLY A 64 4.44 -5.77 -2.85
CA GLY A 64 3.17 -5.09 -2.62
C GLY A 64 3.00 -4.65 -1.18
N GLY A 65 3.46 -5.47 -0.21
CA GLY A 65 3.55 -5.08 1.20
C GLY A 65 4.42 -3.84 1.41
N LEU A 66 5.60 -3.79 0.78
CA LEU A 66 6.49 -2.63 0.87
C LEU A 66 5.90 -1.39 0.20
N VAL A 67 5.29 -1.54 -0.98
CA VAL A 67 4.63 -0.44 -1.70
C VAL A 67 3.52 0.18 -0.84
N MET A 68 2.66 -0.64 -0.24
CA MET A 68 1.57 -0.14 0.59
C MET A 68 2.07 0.47 1.90
N THR A 69 3.06 -0.15 2.56
CA THR A 69 3.66 0.38 3.79
C THR A 69 4.36 1.72 3.54
N SER A 70 4.92 1.94 2.35
CA SER A 70 5.53 3.22 1.99
C SER A 70 4.55 4.39 2.00
N TRP A 71 3.28 4.15 1.71
CA TRP A 71 2.21 5.13 1.84
C TRP A 71 1.83 5.37 3.31
N ASP A 72 1.78 4.31 4.11
CA ASP A 72 1.45 4.39 5.54
C ASP A 72 2.44 5.25 6.34
N VAL A 73 3.68 5.37 5.87
CA VAL A 73 4.71 6.25 6.46
C VAL A 73 4.24 7.70 6.60
N VAL A 74 3.36 8.21 5.73
CA VAL A 74 2.75 9.54 5.86
C VAL A 74 1.34 9.48 6.42
N LEU A 75 0.56 8.45 6.08
CA LEU A 75 -0.85 8.35 6.48
C LEU A 75 -0.99 8.27 8.00
N ASP A 76 -0.29 7.36 8.65
CA ASP A 76 -0.39 7.15 10.09
C ASP A 76 -0.07 8.41 10.91
N PRO A 77 1.04 9.13 10.67
CA PRO A 77 1.29 10.42 11.34
C PRO A 77 0.19 11.46 11.15
N ILE A 78 -0.41 11.56 9.94
CA ILE A 78 -1.56 12.45 9.68
C ILE A 78 -2.74 12.05 10.56
N MET A 79 -3.05 10.77 10.61
CA MET A 79 -4.21 10.25 11.34
C MET A 79 -4.03 10.37 12.86
N VAL A 80 -2.81 10.18 13.35
CA VAL A 80 -2.47 10.41 14.78
C VAL A 80 -2.56 11.89 15.13
N ALA A 81 -2.02 12.78 14.31
CA ALA A 81 -2.12 14.22 14.50
C ALA A 81 -3.58 14.70 14.48
N GLY A 82 -4.41 14.11 13.59
CA GLY A 82 -5.85 14.33 13.50
C GLY A 82 -6.68 13.62 14.57
N LYS A 83 -6.04 12.88 15.49
CA LYS A 83 -6.71 12.09 16.55
C LYS A 83 -7.75 11.11 16.03
N ASN A 84 -7.58 10.59 14.83
CA ASN A 84 -8.47 9.57 14.25
C ASN A 84 -8.26 8.21 14.92
N TRP A 85 -7.02 7.92 15.32
CA TRP A 85 -6.66 6.85 16.24
C TRP A 85 -5.52 7.29 17.15
N VAL A 86 -5.41 6.62 18.27
CA VAL A 86 -4.45 6.95 19.34
C VAL A 86 -3.71 5.67 19.74
N TRP A 87 -2.40 5.77 19.83
CA TRP A 87 -1.55 4.71 20.35
C TRP A 87 -1.55 4.75 21.88
N ASP A 88 -1.75 3.60 22.51
CA ASP A 88 -1.72 3.45 23.98
C ASP A 88 -0.29 3.46 24.53
N VAL A 89 0.72 3.43 23.63
CA VAL A 89 2.15 3.55 23.94
C VAL A 89 2.76 4.69 23.13
N LYS A 90 3.82 5.32 23.66
CA LYS A 90 4.53 6.34 22.90
C LYS A 90 5.20 5.71 21.67
N GLY A 91 4.81 6.16 20.50
CA GLY A 91 5.42 5.72 19.24
C GLY A 91 6.70 6.49 18.92
N ASP A 92 7.70 5.79 18.38
CA ASP A 92 9.01 6.37 18.07
C ASP A 92 9.02 7.17 16.76
N TYR A 93 8.04 6.95 15.89
CA TYR A 93 7.93 7.61 14.60
C TYR A 93 6.73 8.56 14.58
N PHE A 94 6.92 9.82 14.95
CA PHE A 94 5.87 10.85 14.96
C PHE A 94 4.57 10.41 15.66
N GLY A 95 4.73 9.72 16.78
CA GLY A 95 3.62 9.18 17.57
C GLY A 95 3.13 7.79 17.13
N VAL A 96 3.68 7.21 16.07
CA VAL A 96 3.35 5.88 15.55
C VAL A 96 4.37 4.86 16.04
N SER A 97 3.90 3.69 16.47
CA SER A 97 4.77 2.56 16.83
C SER A 97 5.45 1.97 15.59
N LEU A 98 6.76 1.68 15.64
CA LEU A 98 7.45 0.99 14.55
C LEU A 98 6.90 -0.41 14.29
N GLN A 99 6.28 -1.03 15.29
CA GLN A 99 5.58 -2.30 15.13
C GLN A 99 4.45 -2.20 14.10
N ASN A 100 3.78 -1.04 13.99
CA ASN A 100 2.71 -0.81 13.04
C ASN A 100 3.15 -1.06 11.60
N PHE A 101 4.29 -0.53 11.17
CA PHE A 101 4.79 -0.70 9.80
C PHE A 101 5.09 -2.17 9.46
N ARG A 102 5.58 -2.95 10.45
CA ARG A 102 5.70 -4.40 10.28
C ARG A 102 4.34 -5.07 10.15
N GLY A 103 3.37 -4.62 10.94
CA GLY A 103 1.99 -5.09 10.88
C GLY A 103 1.34 -4.82 9.53
N TRP A 104 1.52 -3.62 8.97
CA TRP A 104 1.06 -3.26 7.65
C TRP A 104 1.64 -4.18 6.57
N TRP A 105 2.98 -4.30 6.56
CA TRP A 105 3.64 -5.18 5.61
C TRP A 105 3.15 -6.63 5.72
N LEU A 106 3.07 -7.18 6.93
CA LEU A 106 2.64 -8.56 7.16
C LEU A 106 1.19 -8.79 6.71
N THR A 107 0.29 -7.86 7.02
CA THR A 107 -1.13 -7.97 6.64
C THR A 107 -1.29 -7.93 5.12
N VAL A 108 -0.63 -7.00 4.44
CA VAL A 108 -0.68 -6.91 2.97
C VAL A 108 -0.04 -8.12 2.32
N PHE A 109 1.14 -8.53 2.79
CA PHE A 109 1.82 -9.74 2.33
C PHE A 109 0.91 -10.98 2.42
N THR A 110 0.31 -11.18 3.59
CA THR A 110 -0.57 -12.34 3.84
C THR A 110 -1.81 -12.28 2.95
N THR A 111 -2.44 -11.12 2.84
CA THR A 111 -3.62 -10.93 2.00
C THR A 111 -3.32 -11.20 0.52
N PHE A 112 -2.19 -10.69 0.00
CA PHE A 112 -1.78 -10.94 -1.37
C PHE A 112 -1.41 -12.40 -1.59
N MET A 113 -0.74 -13.05 -0.64
CA MET A 113 -0.46 -14.48 -0.73
C MET A 113 -1.73 -15.31 -0.81
N ILE A 114 -2.73 -15.05 0.05
CA ILE A 114 -4.02 -15.73 0.01
C ILE A 114 -4.70 -15.50 -1.34
N TYR A 115 -4.79 -14.25 -1.79
CA TYR A 115 -5.39 -13.89 -3.07
C TYR A 115 -4.71 -14.62 -4.24
N LEU A 116 -3.39 -14.57 -4.32
CA LEU A 116 -2.60 -15.21 -5.37
C LEU A 116 -2.73 -16.74 -5.37
N LEU A 117 -2.80 -17.36 -4.20
CA LEU A 117 -3.01 -18.81 -4.09
C LEU A 117 -4.40 -19.22 -4.57
N ILE A 118 -5.43 -18.44 -4.29
CA ILE A 118 -6.81 -18.69 -4.75
C ILE A 118 -6.93 -18.47 -6.26
N THR A 119 -6.31 -17.39 -6.79
CA THR A 119 -6.51 -16.96 -8.19
C THR A 119 -5.47 -17.52 -9.16
N ARG A 120 -4.43 -18.21 -8.70
CA ARG A 120 -3.28 -18.67 -9.51
C ARG A 120 -3.64 -19.45 -10.77
N LYS A 121 -4.82 -20.06 -10.84
CA LYS A 121 -5.31 -20.83 -12.00
C LYS A 121 -6.24 -20.01 -12.91
N ARG A 122 -6.55 -18.76 -12.55
CA ARG A 122 -7.43 -17.90 -13.32
C ARG A 122 -6.61 -17.00 -14.24
N PRO A 123 -6.91 -16.93 -15.55
CA PRO A 123 -6.27 -15.96 -16.43
C PRO A 123 -6.56 -14.56 -15.89
N SER A 124 -5.53 -13.76 -15.67
CA SER A 124 -5.70 -12.34 -15.41
C SER A 124 -5.73 -11.62 -16.76
N PRO A 125 -6.82 -10.99 -17.16
CA PRO A 125 -6.80 -10.13 -18.33
C PRO A 125 -5.90 -8.94 -18.00
N ALA A 126 -4.69 -8.93 -18.56
CA ALA A 126 -3.77 -7.81 -18.41
C ALA A 126 -4.25 -6.65 -19.31
N ASP A 127 -4.95 -5.69 -18.74
CA ASP A 127 -5.25 -4.43 -19.38
C ASP A 127 -4.26 -3.35 -18.92
N ALA A 128 -3.26 -3.08 -19.76
CA ALA A 128 -2.22 -2.11 -19.47
C ALA A 128 -2.75 -0.66 -19.34
N ALA A 129 -3.93 -0.36 -19.89
CA ALA A 129 -4.56 0.95 -19.70
C ALA A 129 -5.13 1.06 -18.30
N PHE A 130 -5.82 0.02 -17.83
CA PHE A 130 -6.37 -0.06 -16.49
C PHE A 130 -5.28 -0.11 -15.41
N ASP A 131 -4.19 -0.84 -15.65
CA ASP A 131 -3.04 -0.89 -14.75
C ASP A 131 -2.39 0.49 -14.55
N ARG A 132 -2.35 1.33 -15.58
CA ARG A 132 -1.89 2.72 -15.45
C ARG A 132 -2.81 3.60 -14.63
N GLN A 133 -4.12 3.35 -14.65
CA GLN A 133 -5.06 4.04 -13.77
C GLN A 133 -4.82 3.66 -12.31
N ALA A 134 -4.50 2.40 -12.03
CA ALA A 134 -4.10 1.97 -10.68
C ALA A 134 -2.83 2.69 -10.20
N LEU A 135 -1.80 2.80 -11.05
CA LEU A 135 -0.61 3.58 -10.72
C LEU A 135 -0.94 5.06 -10.48
N ALA A 136 -1.79 5.67 -11.32
CA ALA A 136 -2.24 7.06 -11.15
C ALA A 136 -3.00 7.24 -9.83
N LEU A 137 -3.87 6.29 -9.46
CA LEU A 137 -4.58 6.31 -8.18
C LEU A 137 -3.61 6.30 -6.99
N TYR A 138 -2.59 5.42 -7.03
CA TYR A 138 -1.55 5.37 -6.00
C TYR A 138 -0.82 6.71 -5.88
N MET A 139 -0.43 7.30 -7.01
CA MET A 139 0.26 8.59 -7.05
C MET A 139 -0.61 9.72 -6.51
N ILE A 140 -1.86 9.83 -6.96
CA ILE A 140 -2.79 10.89 -6.53
C ILE A 140 -3.00 10.77 -5.02
N THR A 141 -3.36 9.59 -4.52
CA THR A 141 -3.63 9.37 -3.10
C THR A 141 -2.37 9.57 -2.26
N GLY A 142 -1.25 8.97 -2.66
CA GLY A 142 0.01 9.04 -1.92
C GLY A 142 0.57 10.46 -1.84
N TYR A 143 0.70 11.13 -2.98
CA TYR A 143 1.28 12.48 -2.99
C TYR A 143 0.34 13.57 -2.48
N SER A 144 -0.99 13.39 -2.56
CA SER A 144 -1.92 14.29 -1.86
C SER A 144 -1.72 14.21 -0.34
N ASN A 145 -1.50 13.03 0.22
CA ASN A 145 -1.17 12.89 1.65
C ASN A 145 0.18 13.53 1.99
N VAL A 146 1.19 13.44 1.12
CA VAL A 146 2.45 14.18 1.30
C VAL A 146 2.21 15.69 1.37
N ILE A 147 1.37 16.25 0.50
CA ILE A 147 1.01 17.67 0.50
C ILE A 147 0.26 18.02 1.80
N VAL A 148 -0.72 17.22 2.20
CA VAL A 148 -1.47 17.42 3.46
C VAL A 148 -0.53 17.41 4.66
N ALA A 149 0.42 16.48 4.71
CA ALA A 149 1.41 16.43 5.79
C ALA A 149 2.31 17.66 5.81
N LEU A 150 2.80 18.11 4.64
CA LEU A 150 3.64 19.31 4.53
C LEU A 150 2.90 20.56 5.04
N THR A 151 1.66 20.75 4.59
CA THR A 151 0.83 21.91 4.99
C THR A 151 0.37 21.82 6.44
N GLY A 152 0.25 20.61 6.99
CA GLY A 152 -0.11 20.33 8.38
C GLY A 152 1.08 20.34 9.36
N GLY A 153 2.29 20.76 8.93
CA GLY A 153 3.46 20.82 9.81
C GLY A 153 4.17 19.49 10.05
N LEU A 154 3.79 18.43 9.32
CA LEU A 154 4.39 17.10 9.40
C LEU A 154 5.46 16.88 8.30
N GLY A 155 6.42 17.83 8.17
CA GLY A 155 7.44 17.79 7.12
C GLY A 155 8.32 16.55 7.14
N GLY A 156 8.64 16.01 8.31
CA GLY A 156 9.42 14.77 8.45
C GLY A 156 8.72 13.55 7.81
N PRO A 157 7.49 13.19 8.23
CA PRO A 157 6.71 12.14 7.59
C PRO A 157 6.48 12.35 6.09
N ALA A 158 6.23 13.60 5.68
CA ALA A 158 6.04 13.93 4.27
C ALA A 158 7.26 13.59 3.42
N LEU A 159 8.45 14.01 3.84
CA LEU A 159 9.70 13.70 3.14
C LEU A 159 10.03 12.22 3.19
N ALA A 160 9.88 11.58 4.34
CA ALA A 160 10.14 10.16 4.48
C ALA A 160 9.28 9.32 3.53
N SER A 161 7.97 9.60 3.46
CA SER A 161 7.07 8.89 2.56
C SER A 161 7.30 9.22 1.10
N PHE A 162 7.60 10.49 0.76
CA PHE A 162 7.96 10.86 -0.60
C PHE A 162 9.12 10.01 -1.12
N PHE A 163 10.19 9.89 -0.34
CA PHE A 163 11.34 9.06 -0.71
C PHE A 163 11.06 7.56 -0.65
N ALA A 164 10.17 7.12 0.24
CA ALA A 164 9.76 5.72 0.31
C ALA A 164 8.88 5.28 -0.87
N MET A 165 7.95 6.13 -1.34
CA MET A 165 7.01 5.82 -2.43
C MET A 165 7.63 6.01 -3.82
N THR A 166 8.39 7.08 -4.03
CA THR A 166 8.86 7.50 -5.36
C THR A 166 9.64 6.41 -6.12
N PRO A 167 10.55 5.64 -5.50
CA PRO A 167 11.26 4.56 -6.19
C PRO A 167 10.31 3.51 -6.77
N TRP A 168 9.25 3.14 -6.04
CA TRP A 168 8.25 2.17 -6.50
C TRP A 168 7.44 2.70 -7.68
N VAL A 169 7.04 3.97 -7.62
CA VAL A 169 6.31 4.65 -8.70
C VAL A 169 7.16 4.68 -9.98
N ILE A 170 8.42 5.12 -9.89
CA ILE A 170 9.33 5.15 -11.02
C ILE A 170 9.54 3.75 -11.60
N TRP A 171 9.77 2.77 -10.75
CA TRP A 171 10.01 1.40 -11.18
C TRP A 171 8.79 0.80 -11.90
N ALA A 172 7.59 0.94 -11.32
CA ALA A 172 6.36 0.50 -11.96
C ALA A 172 6.13 1.19 -13.31
N TRP A 173 6.31 2.52 -13.36
CA TRP A 173 6.19 3.30 -14.60
C TRP A 173 7.10 2.79 -15.71
N VAL A 174 8.38 2.59 -15.40
CA VAL A 174 9.38 2.09 -16.36
C VAL A 174 9.02 0.69 -16.86
N ARG A 175 8.56 -0.19 -15.96
CA ARG A 175 8.16 -1.57 -16.31
C ARG A 175 6.93 -1.59 -17.21
N MET A 176 5.92 -0.78 -16.91
CA MET A 176 4.70 -0.63 -17.72
C MET A 176 5.02 -0.06 -19.10
N GLY A 177 5.96 0.89 -19.21
CA GLY A 177 6.42 1.43 -20.49
C GLY A 177 7.10 0.38 -21.39
N LYS A 178 8.01 -0.42 -20.83
CA LYS A 178 8.67 -1.51 -21.56
C LYS A 178 7.70 -2.59 -22.01
N GLY A 179 6.70 -2.93 -21.22
CA GLY A 179 5.67 -3.90 -21.57
C GLY A 179 4.83 -3.46 -22.79
N LYS A 180 4.57 -2.16 -22.95
CA LYS A 180 3.88 -1.61 -24.12
C LYS A 180 4.68 -1.80 -25.41
N VAL A 181 5.98 -1.50 -25.37
CA VAL A 181 6.87 -1.63 -26.54
C VAL A 181 6.98 -3.09 -27.00
N SER A 182 7.12 -4.02 -26.08
CA SER A 182 7.19 -5.46 -26.38
C SER A 182 5.91 -6.01 -27.01
N ARG A 183 4.72 -5.50 -26.63
CA ARG A 183 3.44 -5.89 -27.25
C ARG A 183 3.30 -5.34 -28.65
N LEU A 184 3.58 -4.06 -28.87
CA LEU A 184 3.53 -3.43 -30.19
C LEU A 184 4.48 -4.11 -31.20
N SER A 185 5.69 -4.49 -30.77
CA SER A 185 6.63 -5.23 -31.60
C SER A 185 6.13 -6.60 -32.04
N LYS A 186 5.29 -7.26 -31.23
CA LYS A 186 4.68 -8.56 -31.56
C LYS A 186 3.44 -8.45 -32.46
N GLU A 187 2.77 -7.31 -32.50
CA GLU A 187 1.62 -7.06 -33.36
C GLU A 187 2.05 -6.65 -34.78
N ILE A 188 3.29 -6.18 -34.96
CA ILE A 188 3.85 -5.70 -36.24
C ILE A 188 4.68 -6.81 -36.92
N SER A 189 5.05 -7.87 -36.25
CA SER A 189 5.79 -9.03 -36.78
C SER A 189 4.86 -10.18 -37.13
#